data_de47c2803b63016b885cfec9e8fc78a3
#
_entry.id   de47c2803b63016b885cfec9e8fc78a3
#
_cell.length_a   1.000
_cell.length_b   1.000
_cell.length_c   1.000
_cell.angle_alpha   90.00
_cell.angle_beta   90.00
_cell.angle_gamma   90.00
#
_symmetry.space_group_name_H-M   'P 1'
#
loop_
_entity.id
_entity.type
_entity.pdbx_description
1 polymer ?
#
loop_
_entity_poly.entity_id
_entity_poly.type
_entity_poly.pdbx_seq_one_letter_code
_entity_poly.pdbx_strand_id
1 'polypeptide(L)'
;MAVLFLPFNTTLNSMELEKSFSPKLIEDRWYSIWESAGYFKPTTSADKSAYCIMLPPPNVTGTLHMGHAFQHTLMDALTRYHRMLGDNTLWQPGTDHAGIATQIVVERQLD
;
A
#
# COMPACT_ATOMS: atom_id res chain seq x y z
N MET A 1 31.67 24.75 18.61
CA MET A 1 30.75 23.64 18.28
C MET A 1 30.99 23.30 16.83
N ALA A 2 31.82 22.30 16.56
CA ALA A 2 32.26 21.94 15.21
C ALA A 2 31.26 20.93 14.64
N VAL A 3 30.60 21.32 13.55
CA VAL A 3 29.73 20.42 12.80
C VAL A 3 30.63 19.54 11.93
N LEU A 4 30.70 18.27 12.28
CA LEU A 4 31.47 17.27 11.53
C LEU A 4 30.67 16.94 10.26
N PHE A 5 31.06 17.50 9.11
CA PHE A 5 30.58 17.05 7.80
C PHE A 5 31.27 15.72 7.48
N LEU A 6 30.54 14.62 7.61
CA LEU A 6 30.97 13.36 7.02
C LEU A 6 30.83 13.44 5.50
N PRO A 7 31.86 13.08 4.73
CA PRO A 7 31.75 13.04 3.27
C PRO A 7 30.78 11.93 2.87
N PHE A 8 29.70 12.32 2.21
CA PHE A 8 28.76 11.43 1.57
C PHE A 8 29.44 10.83 0.33
N ASN A 9 30.17 9.75 0.54
CA ASN A 9 30.84 9.04 -0.54
C ASN A 9 29.83 8.09 -1.20
N THR A 10 28.93 8.63 -1.97
CA THR A 10 28.08 7.87 -2.87
C THR A 10 28.89 7.56 -4.12
N THR A 11 29.46 6.37 -4.18
CA THR A 11 29.76 5.74 -5.46
C THR A 11 28.42 5.56 -6.17
N LEU A 12 28.07 6.52 -7.02
CA LEU A 12 27.02 6.37 -8.02
C LEU A 12 27.49 5.27 -8.99
N ASN A 13 27.27 4.01 -8.60
CA ASN A 13 27.19 2.97 -9.60
C ASN A 13 26.11 3.44 -10.56
N SER A 14 26.49 3.70 -11.81
CA SER A 14 25.59 3.97 -12.90
C SER A 14 24.61 2.78 -12.97
N MET A 15 23.47 2.90 -12.32
CA MET A 15 22.38 1.93 -12.49
C MET A 15 21.87 2.14 -13.91
N GLU A 16 22.38 1.34 -14.83
CA GLU A 16 21.83 1.27 -16.16
C GLU A 16 20.40 0.73 -16.03
N LEU A 17 19.42 1.58 -16.35
CA LEU A 17 18.03 1.19 -16.31
C LEU A 17 17.78 0.15 -17.42
N GLU A 18 17.10 -0.94 -17.07
CA GLU A 18 16.69 -1.94 -18.06
C GLU A 18 15.79 -1.30 -19.12
N LYS A 19 15.95 -1.74 -20.37
CA LYS A 19 15.20 -1.22 -21.53
C LYS A 19 13.70 -1.51 -21.44
N SER A 20 13.29 -2.53 -20.68
CA SER A 20 11.90 -2.91 -20.47
C SER A 20 11.55 -2.96 -18.99
N PHE A 21 10.38 -2.41 -18.66
CA PHE A 21 9.84 -2.44 -17.31
C PHE A 21 9.19 -3.79 -17.02
N SER A 22 9.62 -4.47 -15.94
CA SER A 22 9.01 -5.71 -15.46
C SER A 22 8.29 -5.47 -14.12
N PRO A 23 6.95 -5.28 -14.13
CA PRO A 23 6.19 -4.99 -12.91
C PRO A 23 6.37 -6.05 -11.84
N LYS A 24 6.36 -7.32 -12.21
CA LYS A 24 6.43 -8.45 -11.29
C LYS A 24 7.67 -8.44 -10.40
N LEU A 25 8.83 -8.12 -10.94
CA LEU A 25 10.08 -8.04 -10.17
C LEU A 25 10.03 -6.95 -9.10
N ILE A 26 9.32 -5.87 -9.39
CA ILE A 26 9.17 -4.73 -8.48
C ILE A 26 8.14 -5.04 -7.40
N GLU A 27 6.98 -5.57 -7.76
CA GLU A 27 5.88 -5.90 -6.87
C GLU A 27 6.29 -6.94 -5.83
N ASP A 28 6.89 -8.06 -6.27
CA ASP A 28 7.34 -9.13 -5.38
C ASP A 28 8.36 -8.64 -4.35
N ARG A 29 9.22 -7.69 -4.75
CA ARG A 29 10.26 -7.14 -3.88
C ARG A 29 9.73 -6.12 -2.88
N TRP A 30 8.99 -5.11 -3.37
CA TRP A 30 8.68 -3.94 -2.57
C TRP A 30 7.61 -4.19 -1.54
N TYR A 31 6.59 -4.99 -1.84
CA TYR A 31 5.54 -5.29 -0.89
C TYR A 31 6.10 -5.92 0.39
N SER A 32 6.95 -6.94 0.25
CA SER A 32 7.58 -7.61 1.38
C SER A 32 8.45 -6.66 2.23
N ILE A 33 9.14 -5.71 1.59
CA ILE A 33 9.92 -4.69 2.29
C ILE A 33 9.00 -3.76 3.09
N TRP A 34 7.94 -3.27 2.49
CA TRP A 34 7.00 -2.35 3.14
C TRP A 34 6.28 -3.01 4.33
N GLU A 35 5.87 -4.25 4.16
CA GLU A 35 5.19 -5.00 5.22
C GLU A 35 6.12 -5.28 6.40
N SER A 36 7.32 -5.79 6.16
CA SER A 36 8.31 -6.09 7.19
C SER A 36 8.80 -4.84 7.93
N ALA A 37 8.91 -3.71 7.22
CA ALA A 37 9.26 -2.42 7.81
C ALA A 37 8.09 -1.77 8.59
N GLY A 38 6.87 -2.31 8.46
CA GLY A 38 5.69 -1.80 9.16
C GLY A 38 5.19 -0.46 8.64
N TYR A 39 5.47 -0.11 7.39
CA TYR A 39 5.09 1.20 6.81
C TYR A 39 3.58 1.43 6.69
N PHE A 40 2.79 0.37 6.76
CA PHE A 40 1.32 0.47 6.73
C PHE A 40 0.70 0.73 8.10
N LYS A 41 1.46 0.56 9.18
CA LYS A 41 0.95 0.72 10.54
C LYS A 41 0.89 2.19 10.92
N PRO A 42 -0.23 2.65 11.51
CA PRO A 42 -0.27 3.97 12.12
C PRO A 42 0.65 4.01 13.35
N THR A 43 1.16 5.18 13.66
CA THR A 43 1.95 5.39 14.88
C THR A 43 1.05 5.80 16.05
N THR A 44 1.48 5.55 17.27
CA THR A 44 0.78 6.01 18.49
C THR A 44 1.17 7.43 18.90
N SER A 45 1.92 8.14 18.06
CA SER A 45 2.41 9.49 18.34
C SER A 45 1.27 10.50 18.36
N ALA A 46 1.07 11.19 19.49
CA ALA A 46 0.02 12.15 19.68
C ALA A 46 0.28 13.53 19.01
N ASP A 47 1.51 13.75 18.54
CA ASP A 47 1.99 15.01 17.96
C ASP A 47 1.78 15.10 16.45
N LYS A 48 1.27 14.04 15.81
CA LYS A 48 1.00 14.02 14.38
C LYS A 48 -0.48 14.13 14.11
N SER A 49 -0.83 14.90 13.08
CA SER A 49 -2.20 14.92 12.55
C SER A 49 -2.61 13.52 12.12
N ALA A 50 -3.81 13.10 12.49
CA ALA A 50 -4.35 11.82 12.06
C ALA A 50 -5.06 11.95 10.70
N TYR A 51 -4.74 11.06 9.78
CA TYR A 51 -5.45 10.92 8.52
C TYR A 51 -5.86 9.47 8.33
N CYS A 52 -7.16 9.21 8.24
CA CYS A 52 -7.70 7.88 8.00
C CYS A 52 -8.65 7.91 6.81
N ILE A 53 -8.48 6.97 5.90
CA ILE A 53 -9.39 6.75 4.78
C ILE A 53 -9.83 5.28 4.79
N MET A 54 -11.13 5.05 4.73
CA MET A 54 -11.67 3.70 4.69
C MET A 54 -11.83 3.25 3.24
N LEU A 55 -11.36 2.05 2.95
CA LEU A 55 -11.59 1.39 1.68
C LEU A 55 -13.02 0.82 1.69
N PRO A 56 -13.91 1.22 0.77
CA PRO A 56 -15.17 0.51 0.57
C PRO A 56 -14.88 -0.96 0.26
N PRO A 57 -15.46 -1.89 1.04
CA PRO A 57 -15.09 -3.29 0.94
C PRO A 57 -15.58 -3.89 -0.37
N PRO A 58 -14.72 -4.51 -1.19
CA PRO A 58 -15.17 -5.28 -2.33
C PRO A 58 -15.91 -6.53 -1.86
N ASN A 59 -16.89 -6.98 -2.65
CA ASN A 59 -17.55 -8.25 -2.40
C ASN A 59 -16.55 -9.40 -2.51
N VAL A 60 -16.51 -10.30 -1.52
CA VAL A 60 -15.62 -11.47 -1.51
C VAL A 60 -15.82 -12.36 -2.74
N THR A 61 -17.04 -12.38 -3.28
CA THR A 61 -17.44 -13.20 -4.43
C THR A 61 -17.13 -12.58 -5.79
N GLY A 62 -16.72 -11.33 -5.83
CA GLY A 62 -16.51 -10.57 -7.07
C GLY A 62 -15.07 -10.54 -7.54
N THR A 63 -14.90 -10.46 -8.86
CA THR A 63 -13.60 -10.14 -9.46
C THR A 63 -13.39 -8.62 -9.43
N LEU A 64 -12.18 -8.18 -9.07
CA LEU A 64 -11.83 -6.78 -9.13
C LEU A 64 -11.83 -6.29 -10.59
N HIS A 65 -12.33 -5.10 -10.82
CA HIS A 65 -12.43 -4.48 -12.14
C HIS A 65 -11.91 -3.03 -12.12
N MET A 66 -11.92 -2.37 -13.28
CA MET A 66 -11.37 -1.01 -13.43
C MET A 66 -11.95 0.01 -12.45
N GLY A 67 -13.22 -0.14 -12.04
CA GLY A 67 -13.81 0.73 -11.01
C GLY A 67 -13.10 0.62 -9.68
N HIS A 68 -12.74 -0.59 -9.27
CA HIS A 68 -11.93 -0.80 -8.07
C HIS A 68 -10.52 -0.20 -8.23
N ALA A 69 -9.88 -0.44 -9.38
CA ALA A 69 -8.56 0.11 -9.65
C ALA A 69 -8.55 1.64 -9.57
N PHE A 70 -9.54 2.30 -10.18
CA PHE A 70 -9.67 3.75 -10.13
C PHE A 70 -9.84 4.27 -8.70
N GLN A 71 -10.76 3.68 -7.94
CA GLN A 71 -11.01 4.05 -6.56
C GLN A 71 -9.79 3.84 -5.68
N HIS A 72 -9.14 2.69 -5.79
CA HIS A 72 -7.94 2.38 -5.01
C HIS A 72 -6.79 3.32 -5.34
N THR A 73 -6.62 3.68 -6.62
CA THR A 73 -5.58 4.64 -7.05
C THR A 73 -5.78 6.01 -6.41
N LEU A 74 -7.02 6.52 -6.35
CA LEU A 74 -7.31 7.79 -5.71
C LEU A 74 -7.00 7.75 -4.20
N MET A 75 -7.40 6.69 -3.52
CA MET A 75 -7.15 6.51 -2.09
C MET A 75 -5.66 6.33 -1.79
N ASP A 76 -4.94 5.58 -2.62
CA ASP A 76 -3.49 5.41 -2.51
C ASP A 76 -2.78 6.76 -2.66
N ALA A 77 -3.14 7.54 -3.68
CA ALA A 77 -2.56 8.85 -3.90
C ALA A 77 -2.76 9.79 -2.69
N LEU A 78 -3.97 9.83 -2.12
CA LEU A 78 -4.27 10.63 -0.93
C LEU A 78 -3.50 10.13 0.31
N THR A 79 -3.46 8.83 0.52
CA THR A 79 -2.72 8.22 1.64
C THR A 79 -1.23 8.52 1.54
N ARG A 80 -0.64 8.40 0.35
CA ARG A 80 0.77 8.70 0.09
C ARG A 80 1.05 10.19 0.29
N TYR A 81 0.18 11.06 -0.18
CA TYR A 81 0.30 12.50 0.03
C TYR A 81 0.35 12.86 1.50
N HIS A 82 -0.61 12.42 2.31
CA HIS A 82 -0.64 12.66 3.75
C HIS A 82 0.55 12.06 4.48
N ARG A 83 1.01 10.88 4.06
CA ARG A 83 2.24 10.27 4.60
C ARG A 83 3.48 11.10 4.30
N MET A 84 3.57 11.69 3.11
CA MET A 84 4.67 12.60 2.75
C MET A 84 4.64 13.92 3.53
N LEU A 85 3.45 14.40 3.95
CA LEU A 85 3.30 15.54 4.86
C LEU A 85 3.72 15.21 6.29
N GLY A 86 3.93 13.95 6.63
CA GLY A 86 4.31 13.50 7.97
C GLY A 86 3.13 13.14 8.87
N ASP A 87 1.90 13.13 8.33
CA ASP A 87 0.71 12.76 9.07
C ASP A 87 0.76 11.29 9.51
N ASN A 88 0.03 10.98 10.58
CA ASN A 88 -0.22 9.61 11.03
C ASN A 88 -1.34 9.01 10.19
N THR A 89 -0.96 8.25 9.16
CA THR A 89 -1.89 7.78 8.14
C THR A 89 -2.32 6.33 8.35
N LEU A 90 -3.61 6.08 8.16
CA LEU A 90 -4.19 4.75 8.09
C LEU A 90 -5.09 4.63 6.85
N TRP A 91 -4.77 3.69 5.99
CA TRP A 91 -5.69 3.22 4.97
C TRP A 91 -6.33 1.93 5.47
N GLN A 92 -7.58 2.02 5.92
CA GLN A 92 -8.30 0.92 6.56
C GLN A 92 -9.00 0.06 5.53
N PRO A 93 -8.52 -1.16 5.23
CA PRO A 93 -9.23 -2.11 4.39
C PRO A 93 -10.36 -2.81 5.13
N GLY A 94 -11.25 -3.41 4.37
CA GLY A 94 -12.31 -4.27 4.85
C GLY A 94 -12.76 -5.24 3.76
N THR A 95 -13.63 -6.17 4.13
CA THR A 95 -14.28 -7.09 3.19
C THR A 95 -15.78 -7.13 3.43
N ASP A 96 -16.55 -7.23 2.36
CA ASP A 96 -18.00 -7.46 2.45
C ASP A 96 -18.26 -8.96 2.36
N HIS A 97 -18.93 -9.48 3.37
CA HIS A 97 -19.27 -10.90 3.45
C HIS A 97 -20.23 -11.36 2.35
N ALA A 98 -21.00 -10.44 1.76
CA ALA A 98 -21.96 -10.69 0.67
C ALA A 98 -22.98 -11.82 0.95
N GLY A 99 -23.12 -12.24 2.21
CA GLY A 99 -24.16 -13.16 2.69
C GLY A 99 -24.32 -14.44 1.86
N ILE A 100 -25.54 -14.66 1.31
CA ILE A 100 -25.91 -15.86 0.53
C ILE A 100 -25.00 -16.05 -0.69
N ALA A 101 -24.56 -14.98 -1.34
CA ALA A 101 -23.69 -15.08 -2.52
C ALA A 101 -22.33 -15.72 -2.17
N THR A 102 -21.76 -15.40 -1.00
CA THR A 102 -20.54 -16.04 -0.51
C THR A 102 -20.74 -17.52 -0.24
N GLN A 103 -21.85 -17.87 0.40
CA GLN A 103 -22.20 -19.28 0.67
C GLN A 103 -22.27 -20.09 -0.62
N ILE A 104 -22.97 -19.61 -1.65
CA ILE A 104 -23.08 -20.29 -2.95
C ILE A 104 -21.72 -20.51 -3.60
N VAL A 105 -20.81 -19.52 -3.52
CA VAL A 105 -19.45 -19.65 -4.09
C VAL A 105 -18.64 -20.70 -3.34
N VAL A 106 -18.73 -20.71 -2.01
CA VAL A 106 -18.00 -21.71 -1.18
C VAL A 106 -18.55 -23.12 -1.42
N GLU A 107 -19.87 -23.28 -1.47
CA GLU A 107 -20.50 -24.59 -1.78
C GLU A 107 -20.01 -25.15 -3.11
N ARG A 108 -19.97 -24.31 -4.17
CA ARG A 108 -19.45 -24.71 -5.49
C ARG A 108 -17.96 -25.06 -5.52
N GLN A 109 -17.19 -24.60 -4.55
CA GLN A 109 -15.77 -24.95 -4.44
C GLN A 109 -15.53 -26.23 -3.65
N LEU A 110 -16.50 -26.65 -2.86
CA LEU A 110 -16.43 -27.88 -2.06
C LEU A 110 -16.99 -29.11 -2.78
N ASP A 111 -17.85 -28.90 -3.80
CA ASP A 111 -18.37 -29.93 -4.69
C ASP A 111 -17.33 -30.33 -5.78
#